data_14348bc552300a1eee5a19f9c1da0901
#
_entry.id   14348bc552300a1eee5a19f9c1da0901
#
_cell.length_a   1.000
_cell.length_b   1.000
_cell.length_c   1.000
_cell.angle_alpha   90.00
_cell.angle_beta   90.00
_cell.angle_gamma   90.00
#
_symmetry.space_group_name_H-M   'P 1'
#
loop_
_entity.id
_entity.type
_entity.pdbx_description
1 polymer ?
#
loop_
_entity_poly.entity_id
_entity_poly.type
_entity_poly.pdbx_seq_one_letter_code
_entity_poly.pdbx_strand_id
1 'polypeptide(L)'
;MPENKSTYTYELDAGQQEKLLALFAVGNYRPRQVPYSIAAIEGDGFNCALYEKEKHGRRKLCVQGGKARDFVEFFLEPNVLGVATLGYENIIDPERDAPHAGGDESGKGDFFGPLVVACCYVDEQIARQMRVIGVRDCKEMTDRSVLAVGAQIRRLLGKTGFSFVKIGPAAYNRLYAKIKNINRLLAWAHGTCIEDLLTKRPECGRVVIDQFAPTEVVIKRALKERGRRANIVQRHKAESDIAVAAASVVAREIFLRSLCDMAKDVDPSAEVPLGVVPKGSSDPRVRQIAEEMVRKNGTAWLMDHCKAHFQTTDKVLAAVGKSRADLPPEGQITSAVKSGQYRRSSAKKDSQDDEGGE
;
A
#
# COMPACT_ATOMS: atom_id res chain seq x y z
N MET A 1 18.44 6.60 -16.76
CA MET A 1 19.27 6.69 -15.57
C MET A 1 18.37 6.40 -14.40
N PRO A 2 18.73 5.55 -13.41
CA PRO A 2 17.91 5.38 -12.24
C PRO A 2 17.76 6.74 -11.58
N GLU A 3 16.52 7.17 -11.30
CA GLU A 3 16.26 8.39 -10.53
C GLU A 3 17.00 8.25 -9.19
N ASN A 4 18.01 9.11 -8.97
CA ASN A 4 18.72 9.16 -7.71
C ASN A 4 17.72 9.55 -6.62
N LYS A 5 17.34 8.60 -5.79
CA LYS A 5 16.63 8.89 -4.57
C LYS A 5 17.45 9.93 -3.80
N SER A 6 16.95 11.13 -3.67
CA SER A 6 17.69 12.25 -3.07
C SER A 6 17.70 12.23 -1.54
N THR A 7 16.99 11.29 -0.92
CA THR A 7 16.82 11.22 0.55
C THR A 7 16.75 9.78 1.04
N TYR A 8 17.57 9.44 2.03
CA TYR A 8 17.60 8.16 2.74
C TYR A 8 17.41 8.39 4.22
N THR A 9 16.67 7.52 4.89
CA THR A 9 16.40 7.62 6.32
C THR A 9 16.60 6.26 6.98
N TYR A 10 17.32 6.27 8.11
CA TYR A 10 17.63 5.08 8.91
C TYR A 10 17.32 5.32 10.38
N GLU A 11 17.05 4.27 11.14
CA GLU A 11 16.98 4.29 12.60
C GLU A 11 18.19 3.55 13.16
N LEU A 12 19.11 4.29 13.77
CA LEU A 12 20.37 3.77 14.28
C LEU A 12 20.26 3.43 15.77
N ASP A 13 20.73 2.23 16.15
CA ASP A 13 20.97 1.88 17.55
C ASP A 13 22.21 2.58 18.10
N ALA A 14 22.47 2.42 19.43
CA ALA A 14 23.57 3.12 20.11
C ALA A 14 24.96 2.80 19.51
N GLY A 15 25.22 1.54 19.16
CA GLY A 15 26.49 1.13 18.55
C GLY A 15 26.68 1.70 17.15
N GLN A 16 25.61 1.76 16.36
CA GLN A 16 25.62 2.38 15.04
C GLN A 16 25.80 3.89 15.11
N GLN A 17 25.22 4.56 16.13
CA GLN A 17 25.42 5.98 16.36
C GLN A 17 26.89 6.30 16.69
N GLU A 18 27.53 5.51 17.55
CA GLU A 18 28.95 5.67 17.90
C GLU A 18 29.84 5.54 16.66
N LYS A 19 29.63 4.51 15.83
CA LYS A 19 30.35 4.32 14.57
C LYS A 19 30.15 5.50 13.60
N LEU A 20 28.91 6.02 13.51
CA LEU A 20 28.63 7.17 12.67
C LEU A 20 29.36 8.42 13.13
N LEU A 21 29.37 8.71 14.43
CA LEU A 21 30.07 9.87 14.98
C LEU A 21 31.57 9.76 14.78
N ALA A 22 32.14 8.55 14.94
CA ALA A 22 33.54 8.30 14.63
C ALA A 22 33.84 8.53 13.15
N LEU A 23 32.97 8.08 12.25
CA LEU A 23 33.10 8.33 10.81
C LEU A 23 33.07 9.83 10.47
N PHE A 24 32.20 10.60 11.14
CA PHE A 24 32.14 12.06 10.96
C PHE A 24 33.42 12.77 11.46
N ALA A 25 34.02 12.30 12.54
CA ALA A 25 35.22 12.88 13.10
C ALA A 25 36.48 12.65 12.25
N VAL A 26 36.54 11.51 11.54
CA VAL A 26 37.72 11.13 10.72
C VAL A 26 37.58 11.58 9.28
N GLY A 27 36.34 11.72 8.79
CA GLY A 27 36.04 12.09 7.41
C GLY A 27 36.28 13.58 7.12
N ASN A 28 36.61 13.89 5.87
CA ASN A 28 36.77 15.27 5.40
C ASN A 28 35.42 15.93 5.13
N TYR A 29 34.58 16.06 6.17
CA TYR A 29 33.22 16.62 6.07
C TYR A 29 33.17 17.99 6.73
N ARG A 30 32.26 18.86 6.23
CA ARG A 30 31.99 20.16 6.84
C ARG A 30 30.93 20.00 7.93
N PRO A 31 31.18 20.39 9.20
CA PRO A 31 30.14 20.42 10.22
C PRO A 31 28.99 21.35 9.80
N ARG A 32 27.77 20.95 10.10
CA ARG A 32 26.56 21.70 9.81
C ARG A 32 25.69 21.84 11.05
N GLN A 33 25.02 22.97 11.21
CA GLN A 33 24.00 23.13 12.24
C GLN A 33 22.63 22.83 11.62
N VAL A 34 21.97 21.80 12.16
CA VAL A 34 20.60 21.42 11.79
C VAL A 34 19.77 21.40 13.07
N PRO A 35 18.61 22.09 13.12
CA PRO A 35 17.76 22.07 14.29
C PRO A 35 17.41 20.64 14.75
N TYR A 36 17.43 20.41 16.05
CA TYR A 36 17.14 19.12 16.68
C TYR A 36 18.03 17.94 16.24
N SER A 37 19.27 18.22 15.81
CA SER A 37 20.25 17.19 15.52
C SER A 37 21.38 17.22 16.55
N ILE A 38 21.91 16.03 16.90
CA ILE A 38 23.10 15.88 17.74
C ILE A 38 24.39 15.98 16.94
N ALA A 39 24.32 15.65 15.64
CA ALA A 39 25.42 15.81 14.70
C ALA A 39 24.88 15.96 13.28
N ALA A 40 25.49 16.86 12.52
CA ALA A 40 25.20 16.99 11.11
C ALA A 40 26.45 17.40 10.32
N ILE A 41 26.57 16.89 9.11
CA ILE A 41 27.68 17.15 8.19
C ILE A 41 27.17 17.47 6.78
N GLU A 42 28.01 18.15 6.03
CA GLU A 42 27.92 18.35 4.61
C GLU A 42 29.13 17.71 3.94
N GLY A 43 28.90 16.83 2.99
CA GLY A 43 29.90 16.22 2.11
C GLY A 43 29.76 16.73 0.67
N ASP A 44 30.55 16.15 -0.24
CA ASP A 44 30.45 16.45 -1.66
C ASP A 44 29.13 15.93 -2.24
N GLY A 45 28.18 16.86 -2.42
CA GLY A 45 26.87 16.60 -3.01
C GLY A 45 25.86 15.88 -2.11
N PHE A 46 26.11 15.80 -0.78
CA PHE A 46 25.15 15.28 0.17
C PHE A 46 25.21 15.99 1.53
N ASN A 47 24.13 15.87 2.30
CA ASN A 47 24.02 16.30 3.70
C ASN A 47 23.55 15.12 4.53
N CYS A 48 24.09 15.01 5.75
CA CYS A 48 23.73 13.95 6.67
C CYS A 48 23.46 14.55 8.06
N ALA A 49 22.34 14.17 8.70
CA ALA A 49 21.96 14.65 10.03
C ALA A 49 21.41 13.52 10.89
N LEU A 50 21.97 13.39 12.10
CA LEU A 50 21.50 12.48 13.15
C LEU A 50 20.66 13.29 14.15
N TYR A 51 19.38 12.99 14.26
CA TYR A 51 18.44 13.73 15.08
C TYR A 51 18.47 13.29 16.54
N GLU A 52 18.24 14.25 17.45
CA GLU A 52 18.29 14.04 18.90
C GLU A 52 17.15 13.16 19.44
N LYS A 53 15.98 13.20 18.79
CA LYS A 53 14.80 12.45 19.24
C LYS A 53 15.06 10.95 19.18
N GLU A 54 15.07 10.33 20.36
CA GLU A 54 15.21 8.89 20.53
C GLU A 54 13.84 8.22 20.65
N LYS A 55 13.69 7.08 19.99
CA LYS A 55 12.51 6.22 20.10
C LYS A 55 12.97 4.76 20.18
N HIS A 56 12.60 4.08 21.27
CA HIS A 56 12.99 2.67 21.51
C HIS A 56 14.52 2.41 21.43
N GLY A 57 15.33 3.32 21.97
CA GLY A 57 16.78 3.21 21.93
C GLY A 57 17.42 3.52 20.56
N ARG A 58 16.65 4.04 19.61
CA ARG A 58 17.12 4.37 18.26
C ARG A 58 16.91 5.83 17.92
N ARG A 59 17.84 6.39 17.13
CA ARG A 59 17.77 7.75 16.61
C ARG A 59 17.70 7.76 15.10
N LYS A 60 16.96 8.74 14.58
CA LYS A 60 16.77 8.90 13.16
C LYS A 60 17.98 9.56 12.52
N LEU A 61 18.53 8.92 11.48
CA LEU A 61 19.49 9.49 10.56
C LEU A 61 18.80 9.85 9.26
N CYS A 62 19.12 11.03 8.71
CA CYS A 62 18.66 11.43 7.37
C CYS A 62 19.86 11.81 6.51
N VAL A 63 19.96 11.24 5.31
CA VAL A 63 20.98 11.55 4.29
C VAL A 63 20.28 12.10 3.07
N GLN A 64 20.68 13.28 2.58
CA GLN A 64 20.03 13.98 1.47
C GLN A 64 21.05 14.54 0.49
N GLY A 65 20.69 14.60 -0.80
CA GLY A 65 21.50 15.21 -1.85
C GLY A 65 21.69 14.34 -3.07
N GLY A 66 22.25 14.91 -4.13
CA GLY A 66 22.46 14.22 -5.41
C GLY A 66 23.41 13.03 -5.31
N LYS A 67 24.39 13.06 -4.36
CA LYS A 67 25.31 11.96 -4.08
C LYS A 67 24.99 11.23 -2.76
N ALA A 68 23.80 11.40 -2.22
CA ALA A 68 23.38 10.71 -1.00
C ALA A 68 23.43 9.18 -1.14
N ARG A 69 23.13 8.66 -2.33
CA ARG A 69 23.23 7.23 -2.65
C ARG A 69 24.66 6.72 -2.48
N ASP A 70 25.62 7.40 -3.08
CA ASP A 70 27.03 6.98 -3.03
C ASP A 70 27.56 6.98 -1.58
N PHE A 71 27.19 8.00 -0.78
CA PHE A 71 27.55 8.03 0.62
C PHE A 71 26.93 6.85 1.40
N VAL A 72 25.69 6.52 1.15
CA VAL A 72 25.03 5.38 1.79
C VAL A 72 25.68 4.08 1.39
N GLU A 73 25.83 3.84 0.10
CA GLU A 73 26.33 2.57 -0.47
C GLU A 73 27.80 2.30 -0.08
N PHE A 74 28.67 3.31 -0.19
CA PHE A 74 30.11 3.12 -0.01
C PHE A 74 30.63 3.43 1.40
N PHE A 75 29.88 4.20 2.20
CA PHE A 75 30.36 4.62 3.52
C PHE A 75 29.43 4.22 4.67
N LEU A 76 28.13 4.50 4.56
CA LEU A 76 27.20 4.26 5.67
C LEU A 76 26.91 2.77 5.87
N GLU A 77 26.58 2.05 4.80
CA GLU A 77 26.26 0.62 4.88
C GLU A 77 27.42 -0.23 5.38
N PRO A 78 28.63 -0.19 4.81
CA PRO A 78 29.71 -1.05 5.25
C PRO A 78 30.28 -0.66 6.63
N ASN A 79 30.33 0.63 6.97
CA ASN A 79 31.04 1.09 8.17
C ASN A 79 30.13 1.29 9.39
N VAL A 80 28.84 1.58 9.18
CA VAL A 80 27.89 1.92 10.26
C VAL A 80 26.80 0.88 10.38
N LEU A 81 26.11 0.56 9.27
CA LEU A 81 24.96 -0.34 9.31
C LEU A 81 25.37 -1.81 9.40
N GLY A 82 26.56 -2.16 8.92
CA GLY A 82 27.07 -3.54 8.88
C GLY A 82 26.34 -4.43 7.89
N VAL A 83 25.60 -3.82 6.95
CA VAL A 83 24.86 -4.49 5.88
C VAL A 83 25.14 -3.75 4.58
N ALA A 84 25.18 -4.48 3.48
CA ALA A 84 25.32 -3.92 2.13
C ALA A 84 24.01 -4.21 1.37
N THR A 85 23.15 -3.19 1.29
CA THR A 85 21.82 -3.33 0.67
C THR A 85 21.70 -2.54 -0.62
N LEU A 86 22.27 -1.34 -0.67
CA LEU A 86 22.23 -0.50 -1.85
C LEU A 86 23.30 -0.97 -2.87
N GLY A 87 22.88 -1.24 -4.09
CA GLY A 87 23.79 -1.69 -5.14
C GLY A 87 24.10 -3.19 -5.13
N TYR A 88 23.82 -3.87 -4.00
CA TYR A 88 24.10 -5.30 -3.82
C TYR A 88 22.81 -6.13 -3.69
N GLU A 89 21.65 -5.53 -4.01
CA GLU A 89 20.35 -6.17 -3.82
C GLU A 89 20.26 -7.55 -4.49
N ASN A 90 20.89 -7.71 -5.65
CA ASN A 90 20.89 -8.99 -6.37
C ASN A 90 21.90 -10.01 -5.80
N ILE A 91 22.91 -9.55 -5.02
CA ILE A 91 23.88 -10.43 -4.35
C ILE A 91 23.31 -10.92 -3.02
N ILE A 92 22.52 -10.08 -2.36
CA ILE A 92 21.90 -10.38 -1.05
C ILE A 92 20.66 -11.27 -1.22
N ASP A 93 19.88 -11.05 -2.28
CA ASP A 93 18.73 -11.87 -2.64
C ASP A 93 18.83 -12.28 -4.13
N PRO A 94 19.55 -13.36 -4.44
CA PRO A 94 19.69 -13.85 -5.81
C PRO A 94 18.36 -14.22 -6.46
N GLU A 95 17.34 -14.51 -5.62
CA GLU A 95 15.98 -14.82 -6.09
C GLU A 95 15.09 -13.58 -6.29
N ARG A 96 15.60 -12.38 -5.99
CA ARG A 96 14.82 -11.14 -6.08
C ARG A 96 14.20 -10.92 -7.46
N ASP A 97 14.97 -11.17 -8.50
CA ASP A 97 14.55 -11.01 -9.89
C ASP A 97 14.30 -12.36 -10.62
N ALA A 98 14.38 -13.47 -9.88
CA ALA A 98 13.99 -14.78 -10.40
C ALA A 98 12.52 -14.75 -10.86
N PRO A 99 12.12 -15.57 -11.84
CA PRO A 99 10.76 -15.59 -12.35
C PRO A 99 9.72 -15.80 -11.24
N HIS A 100 8.87 -14.81 -11.01
CA HIS A 100 7.79 -14.87 -10.02
C HIS A 100 6.66 -13.91 -10.37
N ALA A 101 5.57 -13.96 -9.61
CA ALA A 101 4.48 -13.01 -9.70
C ALA A 101 4.33 -12.22 -8.40
N GLY A 102 3.82 -11.00 -8.51
CA GLY A 102 3.43 -10.18 -7.37
C GLY A 102 1.95 -9.80 -7.43
N GLY A 103 1.30 -9.71 -6.28
CA GLY A 103 -0.11 -9.33 -6.18
C GLY A 103 -0.36 -8.24 -5.16
N ASP A 104 -1.24 -7.29 -5.49
CA ASP A 104 -1.69 -6.20 -4.60
C ASP A 104 -3.10 -5.74 -4.94
N GLU A 105 -3.70 -4.91 -4.08
CA GLU A 105 -5.07 -4.42 -4.24
C GLU A 105 -5.16 -2.88 -4.19
N SER A 106 -6.24 -2.33 -4.77
CA SER A 106 -6.63 -0.93 -4.64
C SER A 106 -8.14 -0.80 -4.43
N GLY A 107 -8.56 0.25 -3.74
CA GLY A 107 -9.97 0.52 -3.50
C GLY A 107 -10.55 -0.07 -2.22
N LYS A 108 -9.78 -0.80 -1.40
CA LYS A 108 -10.23 -1.41 -0.13
C LYS A 108 -10.74 -0.38 0.88
N GLY A 109 -10.04 0.75 1.03
CA GLY A 109 -10.38 1.83 1.95
C GLY A 109 -11.17 2.98 1.34
N ASP A 110 -11.51 2.89 0.06
CA ASP A 110 -12.20 3.93 -0.68
C ASP A 110 -13.72 3.70 -0.68
N PHE A 111 -14.49 4.73 -0.36
CA PHE A 111 -15.95 4.67 -0.37
C PHE A 111 -16.49 4.52 -1.79
N PHE A 112 -16.00 5.32 -2.71
CA PHE A 112 -16.35 5.28 -4.13
C PHE A 112 -15.55 4.21 -4.91
N GLY A 113 -16.12 3.79 -6.02
CA GLY A 113 -15.44 2.98 -7.02
C GLY A 113 -15.25 1.50 -6.64
N PRO A 114 -14.55 0.75 -7.50
CA PRO A 114 -14.41 -0.69 -7.37
C PRO A 114 -13.41 -1.11 -6.27
N LEU A 115 -13.42 -2.38 -5.93
CA LEU A 115 -12.27 -3.09 -5.38
C LEU A 115 -11.53 -3.73 -6.56
N VAL A 116 -10.23 -3.49 -6.66
CA VAL A 116 -9.38 -4.03 -7.73
C VAL A 116 -8.24 -4.81 -7.10
N VAL A 117 -8.02 -6.03 -7.56
CA VAL A 117 -6.84 -6.85 -7.27
C VAL A 117 -6.12 -7.07 -8.57
N ALA A 118 -4.80 -6.93 -8.59
CA ALA A 118 -3.96 -7.23 -9.75
C ALA A 118 -2.83 -8.18 -9.37
N CYS A 119 -2.38 -8.97 -10.35
CA CYS A 119 -1.18 -9.77 -10.26
C CYS A 119 -0.33 -9.54 -11.51
N CYS A 120 0.98 -9.31 -11.32
CA CYS A 120 1.95 -9.07 -12.39
C CYS A 120 3.07 -10.11 -12.31
N TYR A 121 3.43 -10.69 -13.45
CA TYR A 121 4.57 -11.59 -13.60
C TYR A 121 5.81 -10.79 -13.93
N VAL A 122 6.94 -11.18 -13.37
CA VAL A 122 8.25 -10.65 -13.71
C VAL A 122 9.26 -11.77 -13.87
N ASP A 123 10.22 -11.55 -14.74
CA ASP A 123 11.50 -12.20 -14.82
C ASP A 123 12.59 -11.12 -14.77
N GLU A 124 13.85 -11.52 -14.83
CA GLU A 124 14.98 -10.59 -14.74
C GLU A 124 14.93 -9.47 -15.78
N GLN A 125 14.54 -9.80 -17.03
CA GLN A 125 14.45 -8.82 -18.11
C GLN A 125 13.30 -7.83 -17.87
N ILE A 126 12.13 -8.32 -17.52
CA ILE A 126 10.95 -7.52 -17.21
C ILE A 126 11.22 -6.64 -15.99
N ALA A 127 11.85 -7.18 -14.93
CA ALA A 127 12.18 -6.43 -13.72
C ALA A 127 13.11 -5.24 -14.03
N ARG A 128 14.13 -5.43 -14.86
CA ARG A 128 15.01 -4.32 -15.32
C ARG A 128 14.22 -3.26 -16.07
N GLN A 129 13.35 -3.64 -16.99
CA GLN A 129 12.52 -2.71 -17.75
C GLN A 129 11.53 -1.96 -16.85
N MET A 130 10.94 -2.62 -15.86
CA MET A 130 10.06 -1.98 -14.88
C MET A 130 10.79 -0.90 -14.04
N ARG A 131 12.05 -1.15 -13.64
CA ARG A 131 12.87 -0.14 -12.96
C ARG A 131 13.16 1.06 -13.86
N VAL A 132 13.42 0.84 -15.16
CA VAL A 132 13.61 1.93 -16.14
C VAL A 132 12.33 2.75 -16.32
N ILE A 133 11.16 2.13 -16.30
CA ILE A 133 9.85 2.80 -16.34
C ILE A 133 9.58 3.61 -15.05
N GLY A 134 10.31 3.35 -13.95
CA GLY A 134 10.12 4.00 -12.66
C GLY A 134 9.03 3.34 -11.81
N VAL A 135 8.83 2.03 -11.95
CA VAL A 135 7.91 1.26 -11.12
C VAL A 135 8.40 1.26 -9.67
N ARG A 136 7.55 1.70 -8.77
CA ARG A 136 7.75 1.74 -7.31
C ARG A 136 6.40 1.67 -6.60
N ASP A 137 6.38 1.65 -5.27
CA ASP A 137 5.13 1.68 -4.50
C ASP A 137 4.23 2.83 -4.98
N CYS A 138 2.99 2.51 -5.35
CA CYS A 138 2.02 3.48 -5.84
C CYS A 138 1.70 4.59 -4.81
N LYS A 139 1.95 4.36 -3.51
CA LYS A 139 1.78 5.35 -2.44
C LYS A 139 2.78 6.52 -2.56
N GLU A 140 3.93 6.28 -3.18
CA GLU A 140 4.96 7.29 -3.44
C GLU A 140 4.76 8.03 -4.77
N MET A 141 3.70 7.71 -5.52
CA MET A 141 3.43 8.24 -6.85
C MET A 141 2.23 9.17 -6.85
N THR A 142 2.27 10.18 -7.71
CA THR A 142 1.07 10.99 -8.02
C THR A 142 0.08 10.17 -8.86
N ASP A 143 -1.21 10.49 -8.78
CA ASP A 143 -2.22 9.77 -9.57
C ASP A 143 -1.97 9.87 -11.08
N ARG A 144 -1.47 11.02 -11.57
CA ARG A 144 -1.08 11.19 -12.97
C ARG A 144 0.07 10.25 -13.35
N SER A 145 1.08 10.11 -12.47
CA SER A 145 2.19 9.17 -12.68
C SER A 145 1.71 7.73 -12.66
N VAL A 146 0.80 7.37 -11.74
CA VAL A 146 0.21 6.02 -11.69
C VAL A 146 -0.52 5.68 -13.00
N LEU A 147 -1.31 6.60 -13.54
CA LEU A 147 -2.00 6.39 -14.83
C LEU A 147 -1.01 6.18 -15.98
N ALA A 148 0.07 6.96 -16.02
CA ALA A 148 1.07 6.87 -17.09
C ALA A 148 1.91 5.58 -16.97
N VAL A 149 2.45 5.30 -15.79
CA VAL A 149 3.29 4.13 -15.51
C VAL A 149 2.48 2.84 -15.61
N GLY A 150 1.25 2.81 -15.08
CA GLY A 150 0.37 1.64 -15.18
C GLY A 150 0.06 1.25 -16.64
N ALA A 151 -0.16 2.24 -17.50
CA ALA A 151 -0.33 1.99 -18.93
C ALA A 151 0.93 1.41 -19.58
N GLN A 152 2.13 1.85 -19.17
CA GLN A 152 3.41 1.31 -19.65
C GLN A 152 3.63 -0.12 -19.13
N ILE A 153 3.35 -0.41 -17.86
CA ILE A 153 3.43 -1.76 -17.29
C ILE A 153 2.54 -2.72 -18.08
N ARG A 154 1.27 -2.37 -18.31
CA ARG A 154 0.35 -3.24 -19.05
C ARG A 154 0.78 -3.46 -20.51
N ARG A 155 1.41 -2.47 -21.14
CA ARG A 155 1.99 -2.61 -22.48
C ARG A 155 3.19 -3.55 -22.46
N LEU A 156 4.09 -3.40 -21.47
CA LEU A 156 5.25 -4.26 -21.29
C LEU A 156 4.85 -5.72 -21.05
N LEU A 157 3.91 -5.95 -20.16
CA LEU A 157 3.47 -7.30 -19.78
C LEU A 157 2.58 -7.97 -20.84
N GLY A 158 1.97 -7.21 -21.72
CA GLY A 158 1.04 -7.71 -22.74
C GLY A 158 -0.17 -8.42 -22.13
N LYS A 159 -0.78 -9.35 -22.88
CA LYS A 159 -2.01 -10.04 -22.45
C LYS A 159 -1.76 -11.16 -21.44
N THR A 160 -0.56 -11.67 -21.36
CA THR A 160 -0.23 -12.87 -20.55
C THR A 160 0.55 -12.56 -19.29
N GLY A 161 1.24 -11.43 -19.21
CA GLY A 161 2.10 -11.08 -18.08
C GLY A 161 1.38 -10.47 -16.89
N PHE A 162 0.07 -10.21 -16.97
CA PHE A 162 -0.72 -9.74 -15.84
C PHE A 162 -2.15 -10.27 -15.88
N SER A 163 -2.79 -10.24 -14.71
CA SER A 163 -4.22 -10.45 -14.54
C SER A 163 -4.78 -9.45 -13.54
N PHE A 164 -6.09 -9.26 -13.56
CA PHE A 164 -6.77 -8.46 -12.55
C PHE A 164 -8.22 -8.92 -12.34
N VAL A 165 -8.73 -8.66 -11.14
CA VAL A 165 -10.13 -8.80 -10.77
C VAL A 165 -10.65 -7.42 -10.39
N LYS A 166 -11.62 -6.89 -11.15
CA LYS A 166 -12.30 -5.63 -10.86
C LYS A 166 -13.71 -5.93 -10.37
N ILE A 167 -13.99 -5.59 -9.12
CA ILE A 167 -15.32 -5.76 -8.51
C ILE A 167 -15.95 -4.38 -8.38
N GLY A 168 -16.82 -4.02 -9.32
CA GLY A 168 -17.57 -2.76 -9.28
C GLY A 168 -18.51 -2.68 -8.06
N PRO A 169 -18.95 -1.46 -7.66
CA PRO A 169 -19.69 -1.26 -6.42
C PRO A 169 -20.95 -2.12 -6.29
N ALA A 170 -21.77 -2.21 -7.31
CA ALA A 170 -22.96 -3.05 -7.27
C ALA A 170 -22.66 -4.54 -7.03
N ALA A 171 -21.64 -5.07 -7.72
CA ALA A 171 -21.18 -6.45 -7.51
C ALA A 171 -20.52 -6.61 -6.13
N TYR A 172 -19.75 -5.60 -5.70
CA TYR A 172 -19.13 -5.56 -4.38
C TYR A 172 -20.19 -5.65 -3.27
N ASN A 173 -21.24 -4.85 -3.34
CA ASN A 173 -22.30 -4.83 -2.34
C ASN A 173 -23.01 -6.18 -2.23
N ARG A 174 -23.34 -6.83 -3.38
CA ARG A 174 -23.91 -8.18 -3.38
C ARG A 174 -22.98 -9.24 -2.80
N LEU A 175 -21.70 -9.20 -3.15
CA LEU A 175 -20.69 -10.14 -2.62
C LEU A 175 -20.45 -9.91 -1.14
N TYR A 176 -20.32 -8.64 -0.73
CA TYR A 176 -20.08 -8.29 0.67
C TYR A 176 -21.27 -8.70 1.57
N ALA A 177 -22.50 -8.55 1.09
CA ALA A 177 -23.69 -9.00 1.82
C ALA A 177 -23.69 -10.50 2.12
N LYS A 178 -23.14 -11.32 1.19
CA LYS A 178 -23.00 -12.76 1.37
C LYS A 178 -21.82 -13.14 2.28
N ILE A 179 -20.66 -12.50 2.08
CA ILE A 179 -19.40 -12.87 2.73
C ILE A 179 -19.24 -12.18 4.10
N LYS A 180 -19.71 -10.94 4.26
CA LYS A 180 -19.68 -10.09 5.46
C LYS A 180 -18.26 -9.92 6.06
N ASN A 181 -17.23 -10.10 5.24
CA ASN A 181 -15.82 -10.02 5.67
C ASN A 181 -14.94 -9.61 4.49
N ILE A 182 -14.35 -8.41 4.59
CA ILE A 182 -13.49 -7.86 3.53
C ILE A 182 -12.25 -8.71 3.24
N ASN A 183 -11.63 -9.30 4.28
CA ASN A 183 -10.44 -10.12 4.08
C ASN A 183 -10.75 -11.43 3.33
N ARG A 184 -11.95 -12.00 3.54
CA ARG A 184 -12.41 -13.16 2.77
C ARG A 184 -12.72 -12.80 1.32
N LEU A 185 -13.30 -11.61 1.08
CA LEU A 185 -13.56 -11.11 -0.27
C LEU A 185 -12.24 -10.86 -1.01
N LEU A 186 -11.27 -10.23 -0.35
CA LEU A 186 -9.93 -10.03 -0.89
C LEU A 186 -9.23 -11.35 -1.20
N ALA A 187 -9.26 -12.31 -0.27
CA ALA A 187 -8.66 -13.62 -0.51
C ALA A 187 -9.26 -14.32 -1.74
N TRP A 188 -10.58 -14.26 -1.92
CA TRP A 188 -11.23 -14.78 -3.11
C TRP A 188 -10.77 -14.06 -4.39
N ALA A 189 -10.66 -12.73 -4.35
CA ALA A 189 -10.21 -11.92 -5.48
C ALA A 189 -8.75 -12.20 -5.84
N HIS A 190 -7.84 -12.25 -4.83
CA HIS A 190 -6.44 -12.65 -5.02
C HIS A 190 -6.33 -14.07 -5.56
N GLY A 191 -7.02 -15.05 -4.95
CA GLY A 191 -7.00 -16.43 -5.41
C GLY A 191 -7.48 -16.58 -6.86
N THR A 192 -8.48 -15.78 -7.27
CA THR A 192 -8.97 -15.77 -8.65
C THR A 192 -7.96 -15.13 -9.59
N CYS A 193 -7.36 -13.99 -9.19
CA CYS A 193 -6.36 -13.27 -9.97
C CYS A 193 -5.09 -14.11 -10.18
N ILE A 194 -4.61 -14.78 -9.11
CA ILE A 194 -3.46 -15.69 -9.15
C ILE A 194 -3.73 -16.86 -10.11
N GLU A 195 -4.88 -17.52 -9.99
CA GLU A 195 -5.23 -18.65 -10.86
C GLU A 195 -5.26 -18.26 -12.34
N ASP A 196 -5.83 -17.08 -12.66
CA ASP A 196 -5.87 -16.57 -14.04
C ASP A 196 -4.47 -16.27 -14.57
N LEU A 197 -3.58 -15.65 -13.75
CA LEU A 197 -2.20 -15.39 -14.13
C LEU A 197 -1.43 -16.70 -14.35
N LEU A 198 -1.51 -17.65 -13.41
CA LEU A 198 -0.80 -18.93 -13.51
C LEU A 198 -1.34 -19.81 -14.65
N THR A 199 -2.54 -19.56 -15.12
CA THR A 199 -3.06 -20.20 -16.36
C THR A 199 -2.35 -19.66 -17.59
N LYS A 200 -2.03 -18.37 -17.59
CA LYS A 200 -1.30 -17.70 -18.70
C LYS A 200 0.22 -17.89 -18.60
N ARG A 201 0.73 -18.16 -17.40
CA ARG A 201 2.15 -18.31 -17.05
C ARG A 201 2.35 -19.58 -16.21
N PRO A 202 2.18 -20.76 -16.81
CA PRO A 202 2.26 -22.04 -16.10
C PRO A 202 3.67 -22.33 -15.51
N GLU A 203 4.69 -21.69 -16.03
CA GLU A 203 6.08 -21.75 -15.54
C GLU A 203 6.30 -20.97 -14.24
N CYS A 204 5.38 -20.08 -13.86
CA CYS A 204 5.50 -19.25 -12.65
C CYS A 204 5.20 -20.08 -11.40
N GLY A 205 6.25 -20.52 -10.69
CA GLY A 205 6.12 -21.34 -9.49
C GLY A 205 6.01 -20.57 -8.16
N ARG A 206 6.22 -19.23 -8.16
CA ARG A 206 6.24 -18.39 -6.94
C ARG A 206 5.35 -17.16 -7.11
N VAL A 207 4.58 -16.84 -6.06
CA VAL A 207 3.76 -15.62 -6.02
C VAL A 207 3.96 -14.90 -4.70
N VAL A 208 4.32 -13.63 -4.73
CA VAL A 208 4.46 -12.75 -3.56
C VAL A 208 3.25 -11.84 -3.47
N ILE A 209 2.63 -11.73 -2.31
CA ILE A 209 1.50 -10.82 -2.07
C ILE A 209 1.72 -9.99 -0.80
N ASP A 210 1.23 -8.75 -0.81
CA ASP A 210 1.22 -7.95 0.41
C ASP A 210 0.26 -8.55 1.43
N GLN A 211 0.61 -8.46 2.71
CA GLN A 211 -0.19 -9.07 3.77
C GLN A 211 -1.44 -8.25 4.05
N PHE A 212 -2.57 -8.65 3.51
CA PHE A 212 -3.87 -8.02 3.71
C PHE A 212 -4.69 -8.63 4.86
N ALA A 213 -4.31 -9.80 5.37
CA ALA A 213 -5.00 -10.52 6.45
C ALA A 213 -4.02 -10.95 7.56
N PRO A 214 -4.47 -11.07 8.82
CA PRO A 214 -3.62 -11.45 9.94
C PRO A 214 -2.99 -12.85 9.83
N THR A 215 -3.58 -13.74 9.03
CA THR A 215 -3.12 -15.13 8.87
C THR A 215 -3.13 -15.56 7.41
N GLU A 216 -2.16 -16.36 7.02
CA GLU A 216 -2.07 -16.96 5.67
C GLU A 216 -3.21 -17.96 5.37
N VAL A 217 -3.87 -18.47 6.39
CA VAL A 217 -4.95 -19.45 6.22
C VAL A 217 -6.07 -18.91 5.33
N VAL A 218 -6.32 -17.59 5.38
CA VAL A 218 -7.41 -16.98 4.63
C VAL A 218 -7.15 -17.06 3.12
N ILE A 219 -5.93 -16.77 2.67
CA ILE A 219 -5.56 -16.89 1.25
C ILE A 219 -5.45 -18.34 0.82
N LYS A 220 -4.81 -19.21 1.63
CA LYS A 220 -4.65 -20.64 1.31
C LYS A 220 -5.99 -21.34 1.04
N ARG A 221 -7.05 -20.96 1.76
CA ARG A 221 -8.40 -21.49 1.53
C ARG A 221 -9.04 -20.98 0.22
N ALA A 222 -8.66 -19.83 -0.25
CA ALA A 222 -9.20 -19.21 -1.47
C ALA A 222 -8.46 -19.64 -2.75
N LEU A 223 -7.25 -20.21 -2.62
CA LEU A 223 -6.47 -20.68 -3.75
C LEU A 223 -7.17 -21.83 -4.48
N LYS A 224 -7.11 -21.75 -5.82
CA LYS A 224 -7.59 -22.77 -6.74
C LYS A 224 -6.46 -23.75 -7.10
N GLU A 225 -6.64 -24.55 -8.12
CA GLU A 225 -5.75 -25.67 -8.44
C GLU A 225 -4.28 -25.24 -8.65
N ARG A 226 -4.04 -24.26 -9.52
CA ARG A 226 -2.68 -23.79 -9.85
C ARG A 226 -2.07 -23.01 -8.68
N GLY A 227 -2.86 -22.14 -8.05
CA GLY A 227 -2.43 -21.39 -6.88
C GLY A 227 -2.03 -22.28 -5.71
N ARG A 228 -2.65 -23.44 -5.53
CA ARG A 228 -2.26 -24.44 -4.48
C ARG A 228 -0.93 -25.12 -4.78
N ARG A 229 -0.53 -25.22 -6.04
CA ARG A 229 0.75 -25.82 -6.45
C ARG A 229 1.89 -24.82 -6.40
N ALA A 230 1.60 -23.53 -6.48
CA ALA A 230 2.59 -22.46 -6.42
C ALA A 230 3.02 -22.16 -4.99
N ASN A 231 4.25 -21.69 -4.82
CA ASN A 231 4.76 -21.16 -3.55
C ASN A 231 4.21 -19.75 -3.32
N ILE A 232 3.18 -19.63 -2.49
CA ILE A 232 2.56 -18.34 -2.14
C ILE A 232 3.24 -17.79 -0.89
N VAL A 233 3.86 -16.61 -1.03
CA VAL A 233 4.57 -15.91 0.04
C VAL A 233 3.82 -14.63 0.40
N GLN A 234 3.36 -14.52 1.64
CA GLN A 234 2.83 -13.26 2.18
C GLN A 234 3.94 -12.54 2.95
N ARG A 235 4.16 -11.27 2.63
CA ARG A 235 5.14 -10.43 3.32
C ARG A 235 4.48 -9.12 3.77
N HIS A 236 4.87 -8.63 4.95
CA HIS A 236 4.67 -7.23 5.30
C HIS A 236 5.58 -6.34 4.44
N LYS A 237 5.05 -5.23 3.95
CA LYS A 237 5.79 -4.30 3.07
C LYS A 237 6.34 -5.00 1.84
N ALA A 238 5.51 -5.85 1.23
CA ALA A 238 5.88 -6.55 0.01
C ALA A 238 6.05 -5.63 -1.20
N GLU A 239 5.68 -4.35 -1.09
CA GLU A 239 5.87 -3.31 -2.10
C GLU A 239 7.34 -3.05 -2.48
N SER A 240 8.30 -3.54 -1.70
CA SER A 240 9.73 -3.55 -2.08
C SER A 240 10.03 -4.56 -3.21
N ASP A 241 9.17 -5.55 -3.40
CA ASP A 241 9.22 -6.50 -4.52
C ASP A 241 8.69 -5.83 -5.79
N ILE A 242 9.43 -5.92 -6.90
CA ILE A 242 9.11 -5.22 -8.15
C ILE A 242 7.80 -5.72 -8.79
N ALA A 243 7.48 -7.02 -8.62
CA ALA A 243 6.25 -7.59 -9.15
C ALA A 243 5.03 -7.12 -8.33
N VAL A 244 5.18 -7.02 -7.00
CA VAL A 244 4.14 -6.47 -6.11
C VAL A 244 3.95 -4.99 -6.37
N ALA A 245 5.04 -4.21 -6.50
CA ALA A 245 4.96 -2.79 -6.86
C ALA A 245 4.25 -2.58 -8.21
N ALA A 246 4.55 -3.41 -9.21
CA ALA A 246 3.87 -3.36 -10.50
C ALA A 246 2.38 -3.68 -10.36
N ALA A 247 2.01 -4.68 -9.56
CA ALA A 247 0.62 -5.04 -9.29
C ALA A 247 -0.12 -3.90 -8.57
N SER A 248 0.53 -3.25 -7.60
CA SER A 248 0.01 -2.07 -6.89
C SER A 248 -0.32 -0.93 -7.86
N VAL A 249 0.62 -0.60 -8.74
CA VAL A 249 0.43 0.44 -9.76
C VAL A 249 -0.70 0.07 -10.73
N VAL A 250 -0.76 -1.18 -11.21
CA VAL A 250 -1.82 -1.65 -12.14
C VAL A 250 -3.19 -1.64 -11.45
N ALA A 251 -3.30 -2.14 -10.22
CA ALA A 251 -4.55 -2.10 -9.46
C ALA A 251 -5.03 -0.66 -9.24
N ARG A 252 -4.11 0.24 -8.89
CA ARG A 252 -4.40 1.66 -8.67
C ARG A 252 -4.78 2.37 -9.96
N GLU A 253 -4.11 2.09 -11.07
CA GLU A 253 -4.44 2.65 -12.39
C GLU A 253 -5.86 2.28 -12.81
N ILE A 254 -6.25 1.01 -12.69
CA ILE A 254 -7.60 0.54 -13.01
C ILE A 254 -8.65 1.18 -12.08
N PHE A 255 -8.33 1.33 -10.80
CA PHE A 255 -9.18 2.03 -9.83
C PHE A 255 -9.38 3.49 -10.22
N LEU A 256 -8.30 4.25 -10.49
CA LEU A 256 -8.36 5.66 -10.86
C LEU A 256 -9.14 5.89 -12.16
N ARG A 257 -8.97 5.03 -13.18
CA ARG A 257 -9.79 5.10 -14.40
C ARG A 257 -11.27 4.94 -14.10
N SER A 258 -11.61 4.06 -13.15
CA SER A 258 -13.02 3.88 -12.76
C SER A 258 -13.58 5.11 -12.04
N LEU A 259 -12.76 5.83 -11.27
CA LEU A 259 -13.17 7.11 -10.70
C LEU A 259 -13.30 8.21 -11.76
N CYS A 260 -12.42 8.22 -12.77
CA CYS A 260 -12.53 9.15 -13.90
C CYS A 260 -13.81 8.88 -14.74
N ASP A 261 -14.21 7.61 -14.89
CA ASP A 261 -15.48 7.28 -15.54
C ASP A 261 -16.67 7.76 -14.73
N MET A 262 -16.65 7.57 -13.41
CA MET A 262 -17.67 8.06 -12.48
C MET A 262 -17.75 9.60 -12.46
N ALA A 263 -16.63 10.30 -12.68
CA ALA A 263 -16.59 11.76 -12.71
C ALA A 263 -17.55 12.35 -13.76
N LYS A 264 -17.82 11.63 -14.85
CA LYS A 264 -18.77 12.04 -15.90
C LYS A 264 -20.20 12.14 -15.39
N ASP A 265 -20.55 11.32 -14.38
CA ASP A 265 -21.87 11.34 -13.76
C ASP A 265 -21.97 12.42 -12.67
N VAL A 266 -20.86 12.72 -12.00
CA VAL A 266 -20.79 13.70 -10.91
C VAL A 266 -20.66 15.12 -11.44
N ASP A 267 -19.74 15.35 -12.37
CA ASP A 267 -19.51 16.64 -13.04
C ASP A 267 -19.23 16.42 -14.52
N PRO A 268 -20.28 16.41 -15.36
CA PRO A 268 -20.12 16.25 -16.82
C PRO A 268 -19.34 17.38 -17.50
N SER A 269 -19.19 18.53 -16.84
CA SER A 269 -18.50 19.70 -17.37
C SER A 269 -17.00 19.70 -17.09
N ALA A 270 -16.52 18.77 -16.25
CA ALA A 270 -15.11 18.71 -15.86
C ALA A 270 -14.22 18.34 -17.04
N GLU A 271 -13.36 19.25 -17.48
CA GLU A 271 -12.37 19.01 -18.54
C GLU A 271 -11.35 17.93 -18.13
N VAL A 272 -11.01 17.88 -16.84
CA VAL A 272 -10.09 16.90 -16.26
C VAL A 272 -10.81 16.06 -15.23
N PRO A 273 -11.22 14.81 -15.57
CA PRO A 273 -12.01 13.97 -14.68
C PRO A 273 -11.22 13.45 -13.46
N LEU A 274 -9.88 13.45 -13.53
CA LEU A 274 -9.01 13.01 -12.44
C LEU A 274 -9.11 13.96 -11.24
N GLY A 275 -9.55 13.42 -10.10
CA GLY A 275 -9.69 14.18 -8.84
C GLY A 275 -11.07 14.82 -8.63
N VAL A 276 -11.99 14.75 -9.61
CA VAL A 276 -13.40 15.13 -9.42
C VAL A 276 -14.03 14.24 -8.36
N VAL A 277 -13.90 12.92 -8.49
CA VAL A 277 -14.31 11.98 -7.46
C VAL A 277 -13.13 11.72 -6.53
N PRO A 278 -13.25 12.08 -5.23
CA PRO A 278 -12.16 11.94 -4.27
C PRO A 278 -11.92 10.48 -3.87
N LYS A 279 -10.67 10.21 -3.49
CA LYS A 279 -10.24 8.93 -2.94
C LYS A 279 -10.38 8.90 -1.42
N GLY A 280 -10.40 7.69 -0.88
CA GLY A 280 -10.54 7.47 0.56
C GLY A 280 -11.98 7.61 1.04
N SER A 281 -12.18 7.34 2.31
CA SER A 281 -13.48 7.48 2.97
C SER A 281 -13.53 8.66 3.94
N SER A 282 -12.39 9.26 4.25
CA SER A 282 -12.21 10.36 5.20
C SER A 282 -12.17 11.75 4.56
N ASP A 283 -12.03 11.87 3.23
CA ASP A 283 -12.09 13.15 2.53
C ASP A 283 -13.52 13.73 2.68
N PRO A 284 -13.70 14.95 3.19
CA PRO A 284 -15.02 15.54 3.40
C PRO A 284 -15.85 15.67 2.11
N ARG A 285 -15.19 15.81 0.94
CA ARG A 285 -15.86 15.87 -0.37
C ARG A 285 -16.59 14.56 -0.71
N VAL A 286 -16.11 13.42 -0.18
CA VAL A 286 -16.77 12.11 -0.37
C VAL A 286 -18.22 12.17 0.08
N ARG A 287 -18.43 12.73 1.28
CA ARG A 287 -19.77 12.84 1.84
C ARG A 287 -20.62 13.87 1.06
N GLN A 288 -20.05 15.03 0.74
CA GLN A 288 -20.76 16.09 0.01
C GLN A 288 -21.26 15.61 -1.35
N ILE A 289 -20.38 15.00 -2.15
CA ILE A 289 -20.75 14.45 -3.47
C ILE A 289 -21.82 13.36 -3.32
N ALA A 290 -21.66 12.44 -2.37
CA ALA A 290 -22.63 11.36 -2.18
C ALA A 290 -24.01 11.90 -1.78
N GLU A 291 -24.08 12.90 -0.89
CA GLU A 291 -25.35 13.56 -0.49
C GLU A 291 -26.03 14.24 -1.70
N GLU A 292 -25.25 14.98 -2.50
CA GLU A 292 -25.76 15.66 -3.69
C GLU A 292 -26.31 14.66 -4.71
N MET A 293 -25.52 13.61 -4.99
CA MET A 293 -25.91 12.61 -5.99
C MET A 293 -27.13 11.80 -5.55
N VAL A 294 -27.28 11.54 -4.24
CA VAL A 294 -28.47 10.87 -3.70
C VAL A 294 -29.70 11.78 -3.79
N ARG A 295 -29.56 13.08 -3.53
CA ARG A 295 -30.68 14.05 -3.72
C ARG A 295 -31.13 14.10 -5.18
N LYS A 296 -30.17 14.02 -6.13
CA LYS A 296 -30.42 14.10 -7.58
C LYS A 296 -30.97 12.79 -8.16
N ASN A 297 -30.40 11.65 -7.78
CA ASN A 297 -30.63 10.37 -8.45
C ASN A 297 -31.26 9.29 -7.54
N GLY A 298 -31.54 9.60 -6.27
CA GLY A 298 -32.07 8.65 -5.32
C GLY A 298 -31.02 7.70 -4.73
N THR A 299 -31.45 6.84 -3.80
CA THR A 299 -30.57 5.93 -3.05
C THR A 299 -29.95 4.82 -3.91
N ALA A 300 -30.54 4.50 -5.07
CA ALA A 300 -30.00 3.51 -6.03
C ALA A 300 -28.58 3.91 -6.50
N TRP A 301 -28.32 5.21 -6.64
CA TRP A 301 -27.00 5.71 -7.03
C TRP A 301 -25.88 5.25 -6.08
N LEU A 302 -26.16 5.18 -4.77
CA LEU A 302 -25.18 4.66 -3.79
C LEU A 302 -24.80 3.21 -4.08
N MET A 303 -25.76 2.39 -4.51
CA MET A 303 -25.50 0.98 -4.75
C MET A 303 -24.62 0.75 -5.98
N ASP A 304 -24.70 1.63 -6.97
CA ASP A 304 -23.96 1.52 -8.23
C ASP A 304 -22.58 2.19 -8.17
N HIS A 305 -22.36 3.10 -7.20
CA HIS A 305 -21.14 3.91 -7.15
C HIS A 305 -20.34 3.78 -5.86
N CYS A 306 -20.95 3.28 -4.76
CA CYS A 306 -20.36 3.26 -3.44
C CYS A 306 -20.31 1.85 -2.84
N LYS A 307 -19.35 1.62 -1.96
CA LYS A 307 -19.31 0.43 -1.11
C LYS A 307 -20.21 0.68 0.12
N ALA A 308 -21.46 0.22 0.06
CA ALA A 308 -22.51 0.55 1.00
C ALA A 308 -22.23 0.16 2.47
N HIS A 309 -21.33 -0.80 2.73
CA HIS A 309 -21.01 -1.25 4.09
C HIS A 309 -20.28 -0.20 4.95
N PHE A 310 -19.74 0.87 4.35
CA PHE A 310 -19.06 1.94 5.08
C PHE A 310 -20.05 2.76 5.94
N GLN A 311 -19.58 3.26 7.09
CA GLN A 311 -20.36 4.18 7.93
C GLN A 311 -20.72 5.51 7.23
N THR A 312 -19.95 5.87 6.20
CA THR A 312 -20.25 7.02 5.34
C THR A 312 -21.65 6.92 4.74
N THR A 313 -22.13 5.71 4.40
CA THR A 313 -23.49 5.47 3.92
C THR A 313 -24.55 5.95 4.92
N ASP A 314 -24.37 5.64 6.21
CA ASP A 314 -25.32 6.06 7.25
C ASP A 314 -25.40 7.59 7.37
N LYS A 315 -24.21 8.24 7.30
CA LYS A 315 -24.12 9.71 7.37
C LYS A 315 -24.77 10.39 6.17
N VAL A 316 -24.56 9.84 4.97
CA VAL A 316 -25.16 10.35 3.73
C VAL A 316 -26.68 10.18 3.75
N LEU A 317 -27.17 9.00 4.10
CA LEU A 317 -28.61 8.71 4.17
C LEU A 317 -29.31 9.62 5.18
N ALA A 318 -28.76 9.77 6.38
CA ALA A 318 -29.31 10.67 7.42
C ALA A 318 -29.39 12.13 6.94
N ALA A 319 -28.38 12.63 6.22
CA ALA A 319 -28.37 14.00 5.69
C ALA A 319 -29.43 14.26 4.59
N VAL A 320 -29.96 13.20 3.98
CA VAL A 320 -31.05 13.30 2.98
C VAL A 320 -32.40 12.79 3.51
N GLY A 321 -32.54 12.61 4.83
CA GLY A 321 -33.77 12.14 5.48
C GLY A 321 -34.11 10.67 5.18
N LYS A 322 -33.11 9.85 4.90
CA LYS A 322 -33.22 8.43 4.59
C LYS A 322 -32.49 7.56 5.61
N SER A 323 -32.70 6.26 5.52
CA SER A 323 -32.05 5.25 6.35
C SER A 323 -31.60 4.04 5.51
N ARG A 324 -30.93 3.09 6.13
CA ARG A 324 -30.57 1.83 5.44
C ARG A 324 -31.79 1.00 5.02
N ALA A 325 -32.93 1.18 5.66
CA ALA A 325 -34.17 0.52 5.24
C ALA A 325 -34.64 0.95 3.84
N ASP A 326 -34.21 2.14 3.39
CA ASP A 326 -34.47 2.63 2.03
C ASP A 326 -33.53 2.06 0.95
N LEU A 327 -32.55 1.23 1.35
CA LEU A 327 -31.65 0.52 0.45
C LEU A 327 -32.12 -0.91 0.21
N PRO A 328 -31.74 -1.54 -0.92
CA PRO A 328 -31.95 -2.97 -1.13
C PRO A 328 -31.19 -3.79 -0.09
N PRO A 329 -31.55 -5.08 0.12
CA PRO A 329 -31.01 -5.90 1.21
C PRO A 329 -29.47 -5.92 1.31
N GLU A 330 -28.76 -5.92 0.19
CA GLU A 330 -27.31 -5.88 0.13
C GLU A 330 -26.70 -4.54 0.59
N GLY A 331 -27.44 -3.45 0.52
CA GLY A 331 -27.05 -2.13 1.01
C GLY A 331 -27.30 -1.92 2.51
N GLN A 332 -28.11 -2.77 3.12
CA GLN A 332 -28.43 -2.70 4.54
C GLN A 332 -27.33 -3.28 5.45
N ILE A 333 -26.39 -4.03 4.87
CA ILE A 333 -25.29 -4.65 5.61
C ILE A 333 -24.21 -3.59 5.96
N THR A 334 -23.87 -3.52 7.24
CA THR A 334 -22.77 -2.66 7.75
C THR A 334 -21.52 -3.50 8.02
N SER A 335 -20.35 -2.85 8.03
CA SER A 335 -19.18 -3.42 8.67
C SER A 335 -19.51 -3.54 10.17
N ALA A 336 -19.45 -4.77 10.72
CA ALA A 336 -19.59 -4.96 12.15
C ALA A 336 -18.56 -4.09 12.87
N VAL A 337 -19.02 -3.04 13.53
CA VAL A 337 -18.19 -2.22 14.41
C VAL A 337 -17.76 -3.16 15.53
N LYS A 338 -16.48 -3.48 15.63
CA LYS A 338 -15.88 -4.01 16.85
C LYS A 338 -15.91 -2.89 17.89
N SER A 339 -17.12 -2.58 18.36
CA SER A 339 -17.33 -1.73 19.50
C SER A 339 -16.98 -2.51 20.75
N GLY A 340 -15.89 -2.17 21.41
CA GLY A 340 -15.78 -2.36 22.83
C GLY A 340 -15.08 -3.61 23.37
N GLN A 341 -13.91 -4.02 22.85
CA GLN A 341 -13.06 -4.97 23.59
C GLN A 341 -11.58 -4.54 23.80
N TYR A 342 -11.23 -3.30 23.47
CA TYR A 342 -9.86 -2.81 23.67
C TYR A 342 -9.70 -1.80 24.82
N ARG A 343 -10.67 -1.74 25.76
CA ARG A 343 -10.63 -0.83 26.93
C ARG A 343 -10.78 -1.52 28.28
N ARG A 344 -10.43 -2.82 28.43
CA ARG A 344 -10.49 -3.53 29.72
C ARG A 344 -9.29 -4.42 30.04
N SER A 345 -8.08 -4.12 29.58
CA SER A 345 -6.88 -4.81 30.04
C SER A 345 -5.78 -3.95 30.66
N SER A 346 -6.03 -2.63 30.85
CA SER A 346 -5.07 -1.74 31.51
C SER A 346 -5.55 -1.13 32.84
N ALA A 347 -6.63 -1.67 33.44
CA ALA A 347 -7.17 -1.17 34.69
C ALA A 347 -7.53 -2.31 35.65
N LYS A 348 -6.61 -3.26 35.87
CA LYS A 348 -6.65 -4.20 37.02
C LYS A 348 -5.29 -4.82 37.25
N LYS A 349 -4.34 -3.97 37.71
CA LYS A 349 -3.15 -4.39 38.42
C LYS A 349 -2.68 -3.20 39.26
N ASP A 350 -3.47 -2.82 40.25
CA ASP A 350 -3.05 -2.05 41.41
C ASP A 350 -4.26 -2.09 42.37
N SER A 351 -4.26 -3.10 43.21
CA SER A 351 -4.94 -3.15 44.52
C SER A 351 -5.16 -4.61 44.92
N GLN A 352 -4.13 -5.16 45.57
CA GLN A 352 -4.22 -6.19 46.59
C GLN A 352 -2.80 -6.58 46.98
N ASP A 353 -2.23 -5.77 47.89
CA ASP A 353 -1.30 -6.16 48.93
C ASP A 353 -1.35 -5.04 49.95
N ASP A 354 -2.25 -5.14 50.87
CA ASP A 354 -2.11 -4.70 52.27
C ASP A 354 -3.35 -5.23 53.02
N GLU A 355 -3.08 -6.02 53.99
CA GLU A 355 -3.77 -6.23 55.26
C GLU A 355 -3.70 -7.70 55.73
N GLY A 356 -3.10 -7.80 56.93
CA GLY A 356 -3.33 -8.81 57.96
C GLY A 356 -2.18 -9.80 58.10
N GLY A 357 -1.28 -9.73 58.99
CA GLY A 357 -1.17 -9.40 60.41
C GLY A 357 -1.85 -10.46 61.27
N GLU A 358 -1.17 -11.47 61.67
CA GLU A 358 -1.01 -12.08 62.99
C GLU A 358 -0.33 -13.45 62.84
#